data_9796070054776d666ed3ec293e403688
#
_entry.id   9796070054776d666ed3ec293e403688
#
_cell.length_a   1.000
_cell.length_b   1.000
_cell.length_c   1.000
_cell.angle_alpha   90.00
_cell.angle_beta   90.00
_cell.angle_gamma   90.00
#
_symmetry.space_group_name_H-M   'P 1'
#
loop_
_entity.id
_entity.type
_entity.pdbx_description
1 polymer ?
#
loop_
_entity_poly.entity_id
_entity_poly.type
_entity_poly.pdbx_seq_one_letter_code
_entity_poly.pdbx_strand_id
1 'polypeptide(L)'
;MFVNRLRRSELVALIEGGVPGRGGNWADLGAGEGAFTMALADLIGPEGRIVAVDRDASALRAIGDGVETRVADFTQPLGLSELDGIVMANSLHFVRDKAPVLRAVHGMLRPGGRLIVVEYGTDSGNPWVPYPFTYQQWEAMAARAGFRTTRLLKTVPSRWLGSMYSAVSQT
;
A
#
# COMPACT_ATOMS: atom_id res chain seq x y z
N MET A 1 4.79 -13.07 -1.00
CA MET A 1 5.89 -14.04 -1.11
C MET A 1 7.26 -13.39 -1.35
N PHE A 2 7.38 -12.29 -2.08
CA PHE A 2 8.67 -11.71 -2.45
C PHE A 2 9.20 -10.62 -1.50
N VAL A 3 8.36 -10.09 -0.61
CA VAL A 3 8.74 -9.11 0.43
C VAL A 3 9.48 -9.76 1.60
N ASN A 4 9.46 -11.08 1.66
CA ASN A 4 9.98 -11.87 2.81
C ASN A 4 11.52 -11.90 2.95
N ARG A 5 12.25 -11.02 2.24
CA ARG A 5 13.71 -10.88 2.37
C ARG A 5 14.16 -9.52 2.92
N LEU A 6 13.24 -8.56 3.03
CA LEU A 6 13.52 -7.31 3.72
C LEU A 6 13.23 -7.49 5.21
N ARG A 7 14.13 -6.98 6.04
CA ARG A 7 13.90 -6.94 7.49
C ARG A 7 12.79 -5.95 7.80
N ARG A 8 12.08 -6.15 8.90
CA ARG A 8 10.99 -5.26 9.33
C ARG A 8 11.41 -3.78 9.39
N SER A 9 12.63 -3.49 9.86
CA SER A 9 13.18 -2.13 9.88
C SER A 9 13.34 -1.52 8.48
N GLU A 10 13.60 -2.32 7.47
CA GLU A 10 13.71 -1.86 6.08
C GLU A 10 12.33 -1.58 5.47
N LEU A 11 11.32 -2.37 5.85
CA LEU A 11 9.92 -2.12 5.47
C LEU A 11 9.39 -0.84 6.12
N VAL A 12 9.66 -0.63 7.41
CA VAL A 12 9.35 0.62 8.12
C VAL A 12 9.98 1.80 7.40
N ALA A 13 11.27 1.71 7.07
CA ALA A 13 12.00 2.78 6.40
C ALA A 13 11.43 3.14 5.00
N LEU A 14 10.77 2.19 4.33
CA LEU A 14 10.09 2.45 3.05
C LEU A 14 8.86 3.33 3.21
N ILE A 15 8.10 3.20 4.30
CA ILE A 15 6.79 3.85 4.45
C ILE A 15 6.76 4.96 5.50
N GLU A 16 7.75 5.05 6.39
CA GLU A 16 7.76 6.02 7.52
C GLU A 16 7.56 7.47 7.09
N GLY A 17 8.15 7.87 5.95
CA GLY A 17 8.01 9.23 5.42
C GLY A 17 6.59 9.58 4.95
N GLY A 18 5.71 8.60 4.80
CA GLY A 18 4.30 8.77 4.43
C GLY A 18 3.35 8.76 5.61
N VAL A 19 3.79 8.27 6.77
CA VAL A 19 2.98 8.19 8.00
C VAL A 19 3.19 9.45 8.84
N PRO A 20 2.14 10.27 9.06
CA PRO A 20 2.30 11.59 9.67
C PRO A 20 2.56 11.54 11.17
N GLY A 21 2.31 10.41 11.83
CA GLY A 21 2.49 10.25 13.27
C GLY A 21 1.76 9.03 13.81
N ARG A 22 1.60 8.99 15.11
CA ARG A 22 0.92 7.87 15.80
C ARG A 22 -0.60 7.97 15.67
N GLY A 23 -1.26 6.82 15.79
CA GLY A 23 -2.72 6.73 15.75
C GLY A 23 -3.30 6.74 14.33
N GLY A 24 -4.60 6.97 14.25
CA GLY A 24 -5.36 7.02 13.02
C GLY A 24 -5.97 5.68 12.59
N ASN A 25 -6.86 5.77 11.61
CA ASN A 25 -7.53 4.64 11.00
C ASN A 25 -6.91 4.35 9.64
N TRP A 26 -6.35 3.18 9.49
CA TRP A 26 -5.58 2.77 8.31
C TRP A 26 -6.12 1.49 7.69
N ALA A 27 -5.88 1.32 6.41
CA ALA A 27 -6.07 0.04 5.73
C ALA A 27 -4.79 -0.38 5.02
N ASP A 28 -4.55 -1.68 4.94
CA ASP A 28 -3.53 -2.30 4.10
C ASP A 28 -4.24 -3.15 3.05
N LEU A 29 -4.21 -2.70 1.80
CA LEU A 29 -4.94 -3.34 0.69
C LEU A 29 -4.00 -4.24 -0.13
N GLY A 30 -4.28 -5.54 -0.09
CA GLY A 30 -3.38 -6.57 -0.60
C GLY A 30 -2.31 -6.91 0.45
N ALA A 31 -2.74 -7.07 1.70
CA ALA A 31 -1.86 -7.20 2.86
C ALA A 31 -1.00 -8.49 2.85
N GLY A 32 -1.44 -9.53 2.15
CA GLY A 32 -0.77 -10.82 2.15
C GLY A 32 -0.57 -11.36 3.57
N GLU A 33 0.64 -11.77 3.88
CA GLU A 33 1.01 -12.26 5.22
C GLU A 33 1.27 -11.14 6.25
N GLY A 34 1.02 -9.86 5.89
CA GLY A 34 1.05 -8.74 6.81
C GLY A 34 2.40 -8.09 7.04
N ALA A 35 3.37 -8.27 6.14
CA ALA A 35 4.69 -7.67 6.29
C ALA A 35 4.63 -6.14 6.43
N PHE A 36 3.92 -5.45 5.55
CA PHE A 36 3.71 -4.00 5.64
C PHE A 36 2.66 -3.61 6.66
N THR A 37 1.65 -4.47 6.91
CA THR A 37 0.70 -4.28 8.02
C THR A 37 1.43 -4.09 9.34
N MET A 38 2.42 -4.96 9.62
CA MET A 38 3.17 -4.91 10.86
C MET A 38 4.18 -3.75 10.91
N ALA A 39 4.76 -3.37 9.76
CA ALA A 39 5.59 -2.17 9.66
C ALA A 39 4.77 -0.89 9.93
N LEU A 40 3.56 -0.83 9.40
CA LEU A 40 2.61 0.26 9.67
C LEU A 40 2.21 0.30 11.15
N ALA A 41 1.93 -0.85 11.75
CA ALA A 41 1.58 -0.96 13.17
C ALA A 41 2.69 -0.39 14.09
N ASP A 42 3.97 -0.63 13.75
CA ASP A 42 5.10 -0.05 14.49
C ASP A 42 5.09 1.49 14.44
N LEU A 43 4.72 2.06 13.30
CA LEU A 43 4.71 3.51 13.10
C LEU A 43 3.54 4.20 13.79
N ILE A 44 2.33 3.65 13.64
CA ILE A 44 1.12 4.28 14.20
C ILE A 44 0.89 3.95 15.69
N GLY A 45 1.53 2.90 16.18
CA GLY A 45 1.45 2.50 17.59
C GLY A 45 0.07 1.95 18.02
N PRO A 46 -0.10 1.70 19.32
CA PRO A 46 -1.29 1.02 19.85
C PRO A 46 -2.57 1.86 19.76
N GLU A 47 -2.47 3.17 19.56
CA GLU A 47 -3.62 4.06 19.36
C GLU A 47 -4.16 3.99 17.93
N GLY A 48 -3.39 3.43 16.98
CA GLY A 48 -3.80 3.25 15.60
C GLY A 48 -4.63 2.01 15.39
N ARG A 49 -5.45 2.03 14.34
CA ARG A 49 -6.24 0.89 13.89
C ARG A 49 -5.89 0.56 12.45
N ILE A 50 -5.76 -0.72 12.16
CA ILE A 50 -5.48 -1.22 10.81
C ILE A 50 -6.51 -2.27 10.44
N VAL A 51 -7.07 -2.15 9.24
CA VAL A 51 -7.82 -3.20 8.56
C VAL A 51 -6.93 -3.75 7.45
N ALA A 52 -6.47 -4.98 7.61
CA ALA A 52 -5.69 -5.68 6.59
C ALA A 52 -6.62 -6.46 5.67
N VAL A 53 -6.61 -6.13 4.39
CA VAL A 53 -7.51 -6.70 3.38
C VAL A 53 -6.69 -7.53 2.39
N ASP A 54 -7.08 -8.77 2.20
CA ASP A 54 -6.54 -9.63 1.13
C ASP A 54 -7.61 -10.65 0.71
N ARG A 55 -7.53 -11.11 -0.53
CA ARG A 55 -8.41 -12.17 -1.02
C ARG A 55 -7.96 -13.56 -0.56
N ASP A 56 -6.71 -13.71 -0.14
CA ASP A 56 -6.15 -14.94 0.38
C ASP A 56 -6.33 -15.05 1.89
N ALA A 57 -7.37 -15.75 2.31
CA ALA A 57 -7.66 -16.02 3.72
C ALA A 57 -6.51 -16.78 4.42
N SER A 58 -5.73 -17.57 3.68
CA SER A 58 -4.60 -18.30 4.24
C SER A 58 -3.45 -17.36 4.61
N ALA A 59 -3.15 -16.41 3.74
CA ALA A 59 -2.12 -15.39 4.00
C ALA A 59 -2.48 -14.53 5.22
N LEU A 60 -3.74 -14.08 5.30
CA LEU A 60 -4.21 -13.24 6.41
C LEU A 60 -4.10 -13.92 7.79
N ARG A 61 -4.15 -15.25 7.85
CA ARG A 61 -3.94 -15.98 9.13
C ARG A 61 -2.53 -15.82 9.73
N ALA A 62 -1.56 -15.38 8.94
CA ALA A 62 -0.21 -15.10 9.44
C ALA A 62 -0.14 -13.75 10.19
N ILE A 63 -1.13 -12.89 10.02
CA ILE A 63 -1.21 -11.60 10.71
C ILE A 63 -1.65 -11.86 12.15
N GLY A 64 -0.86 -11.38 13.11
CA GLY A 64 -1.10 -11.59 14.53
C GLY A 64 -2.31 -10.83 15.08
N ASP A 65 -2.64 -11.12 16.34
CA ASP A 65 -3.71 -10.43 17.06
C ASP A 65 -3.48 -8.91 17.12
N GLY A 66 -4.58 -8.16 17.22
CA GLY A 66 -4.55 -6.70 17.31
C GLY A 66 -4.70 -5.97 15.98
N VAL A 67 -4.79 -6.69 14.87
CA VAL A 67 -5.11 -6.17 13.54
C VAL A 67 -6.42 -6.80 13.07
N GLU A 68 -7.38 -5.97 12.63
CA GLU A 68 -8.57 -6.48 11.94
C GLU A 68 -8.16 -7.05 10.58
N THR A 69 -8.55 -8.28 10.29
CA THR A 69 -8.33 -8.89 8.97
C THR A 69 -9.65 -9.07 8.24
N ARG A 70 -9.64 -8.82 6.94
CA ARG A 70 -10.84 -8.95 6.10
C ARG A 70 -10.50 -9.65 4.79
N VAL A 71 -11.15 -10.78 4.56
CA VAL A 71 -11.06 -11.50 3.28
C VAL A 71 -11.93 -10.78 2.26
N ALA A 72 -11.31 -10.06 1.34
CA ALA A 72 -12.01 -9.34 0.28
C ALA A 72 -11.06 -9.02 -0.88
N ASP A 73 -11.63 -8.74 -2.03
CA ASP A 73 -10.92 -8.24 -3.22
C ASP A 73 -10.99 -6.71 -3.22
N PHE A 74 -9.86 -6.03 -3.13
CA PHE A 74 -9.81 -4.57 -3.09
C PHE A 74 -10.22 -3.90 -4.42
N THR A 75 -10.38 -4.65 -5.50
CA THR A 75 -10.97 -4.14 -6.75
C THR A 75 -12.50 -4.01 -6.67
N GLN A 76 -13.11 -4.54 -5.61
CA GLN A 76 -14.53 -4.46 -5.32
C GLN A 76 -14.81 -3.47 -4.19
N PRO A 77 -16.07 -2.98 -4.03
CA PRO A 77 -16.43 -2.09 -2.93
C PRO A 77 -16.13 -2.73 -1.56
N LEU A 78 -15.39 -2.01 -0.72
CA LEU A 78 -14.99 -2.48 0.61
C LEU A 78 -15.84 -1.91 1.75
N GLY A 79 -16.62 -0.85 1.50
CA GLY A 79 -17.38 -0.18 2.55
C GLY A 79 -16.52 0.51 3.61
N LEU A 80 -15.28 0.87 3.26
CA LEU A 80 -14.37 1.65 4.11
C LEU A 80 -14.51 3.14 3.78
N SER A 81 -14.40 3.99 4.80
CA SER A 81 -14.47 5.44 4.65
C SER A 81 -13.73 6.14 5.78
N GLU A 82 -13.48 7.45 5.62
CA GLU A 82 -12.85 8.32 6.63
C GLU A 82 -11.49 7.81 7.13
N LEU A 83 -10.74 7.13 6.26
CA LEU A 83 -9.43 6.61 6.61
C LEU A 83 -8.39 7.74 6.62
N ASP A 84 -7.50 7.73 7.61
CA ASP A 84 -6.32 8.59 7.69
C ASP A 84 -5.28 8.19 6.65
N GLY A 85 -5.18 6.90 6.35
CA GLY A 85 -4.29 6.42 5.32
C GLY A 85 -4.57 5.01 4.84
N ILE A 86 -4.01 4.71 3.68
CA ILE A 86 -4.03 3.40 3.04
C ILE A 86 -2.62 3.06 2.59
N VAL A 87 -2.19 1.82 2.82
CA VAL A 87 -0.98 1.25 2.25
C VAL A 87 -1.37 0.24 1.17
N MET A 88 -0.72 0.32 0.02
CA MET A 88 -0.78 -0.68 -1.05
C MET A 88 0.66 -1.03 -1.44
N ALA A 89 1.17 -2.12 -0.89
CA ALA A 89 2.55 -2.54 -1.10
C ALA A 89 2.61 -3.82 -1.93
N ASN A 90 3.23 -3.74 -3.10
CA ASN A 90 3.35 -4.87 -4.04
C ASN A 90 2.01 -5.55 -4.36
N SER A 91 0.95 -4.78 -4.45
CA SER A 91 -0.40 -5.28 -4.70
C SER A 91 -1.06 -4.65 -5.92
N LEU A 92 -0.78 -3.38 -6.20
CA LEU A 92 -1.44 -2.65 -7.29
C LEU A 92 -0.96 -3.10 -8.69
N HIS A 93 0.25 -3.64 -8.79
CA HIS A 93 0.76 -4.18 -10.05
C HIS A 93 0.02 -5.42 -10.57
N PHE A 94 -0.84 -6.04 -9.77
CA PHE A 94 -1.73 -7.11 -10.24
C PHE A 94 -2.96 -6.57 -10.99
N VAL A 95 -3.27 -5.31 -10.86
CA VAL A 95 -4.42 -4.66 -11.49
C VAL A 95 -4.00 -4.03 -12.82
N ARG A 96 -4.62 -4.48 -13.92
CA ARG A 96 -4.31 -3.94 -15.26
C ARG A 96 -4.80 -2.52 -15.41
N ASP A 97 -6.09 -2.27 -15.21
CA ASP A 97 -6.68 -0.93 -15.19
C ASP A 97 -6.80 -0.42 -13.74
N LYS A 98 -5.88 0.42 -13.34
CA LYS A 98 -5.79 0.94 -11.99
C LYS A 98 -6.76 2.08 -11.69
N ALA A 99 -7.28 2.74 -12.72
CA ALA A 99 -8.08 3.96 -12.55
C ALA A 99 -9.32 3.75 -11.67
N PRO A 100 -10.14 2.70 -11.83
CA PRO A 100 -11.28 2.47 -10.94
C PRO A 100 -10.87 2.22 -9.48
N VAL A 101 -9.79 1.45 -9.27
CA VAL A 101 -9.27 1.16 -7.92
C VAL A 101 -8.79 2.45 -7.26
N LEU A 102 -8.01 3.28 -7.96
CA LEU A 102 -7.49 4.53 -7.41
C LEU A 102 -8.60 5.53 -7.07
N ARG A 103 -9.66 5.61 -7.86
CA ARG A 103 -10.83 6.43 -7.52
C ARG A 103 -11.54 5.92 -6.27
N ALA A 104 -11.71 4.60 -6.14
CA ALA A 104 -12.30 3.99 -4.94
C ALA A 104 -11.44 4.24 -3.70
N VAL A 105 -10.12 4.06 -3.81
CA VAL A 105 -9.15 4.33 -2.74
C VAL A 105 -9.18 5.80 -2.32
N HIS A 106 -9.20 6.74 -3.28
CA HIS A 106 -9.35 8.16 -2.99
C HIS A 106 -10.64 8.43 -2.20
N GLY A 107 -11.75 7.79 -2.58
CA GLY A 107 -13.04 7.93 -1.90
C GLY A 107 -13.10 7.33 -0.49
N MET A 108 -12.21 6.40 -0.13
CA MET A 108 -12.11 5.85 1.22
C MET A 108 -11.34 6.77 2.19
N LEU A 109 -10.52 7.66 1.66
CA LEU A 109 -9.68 8.57 2.45
C LEU A 109 -10.48 9.81 2.89
N ARG A 110 -10.26 10.24 4.13
CA ARG A 110 -10.73 11.55 4.58
C ARG A 110 -9.98 12.68 3.87
N PRO A 111 -10.48 13.92 3.88
CA PRO A 111 -9.70 15.07 3.41
C PRO A 111 -8.33 15.14 4.10
N GLY A 112 -7.26 15.26 3.31
CA GLY A 112 -5.89 15.21 3.80
C GLY A 112 -5.36 13.79 4.10
N GLY A 113 -6.15 12.75 3.83
CA GLY A 113 -5.73 11.36 3.96
C GLY A 113 -4.63 10.98 2.97
N ARG A 114 -3.93 9.91 3.24
CA ARG A 114 -2.70 9.53 2.50
C ARG A 114 -2.78 8.13 1.93
N LEU A 115 -2.36 7.99 0.69
CA LEU A 115 -2.10 6.70 0.05
C LEU A 115 -0.60 6.51 -0.06
N ILE A 116 -0.08 5.46 0.56
CA ILE A 116 1.31 5.05 0.43
C ILE A 116 1.36 3.83 -0.49
N VAL A 117 2.15 3.90 -1.54
CA VAL A 117 2.41 2.77 -2.43
C VAL A 117 3.86 2.33 -2.32
N VAL A 118 4.08 1.03 -2.43
CA VAL A 118 5.42 0.43 -2.59
C VAL A 118 5.35 -0.48 -3.79
N GLU A 119 6.15 -0.19 -4.83
CA GLU A 119 6.08 -0.90 -6.10
C GLU A 119 7.43 -1.02 -6.79
N TYR A 120 7.52 -1.89 -7.78
CA TYR A 120 8.70 -2.05 -8.62
C TYR A 120 8.82 -0.92 -9.63
N GLY A 121 9.99 -0.30 -9.70
CA GLY A 121 10.27 0.88 -10.53
C GLY A 121 10.54 0.56 -12.00
N THR A 122 9.68 -0.21 -12.63
CA THR A 122 9.79 -0.60 -14.04
C THR A 122 8.40 -0.61 -14.69
N ASP A 123 8.33 -0.49 -16.00
CA ASP A 123 7.13 -0.70 -16.82
C ASP A 123 7.15 -2.04 -17.56
N SER A 124 8.22 -2.81 -17.40
CA SER A 124 8.39 -4.14 -17.99
C SER A 124 7.95 -5.21 -17.01
N GLY A 125 6.76 -5.76 -17.24
CA GLY A 125 6.16 -6.80 -16.40
C GLY A 125 6.71 -8.20 -16.68
N ASN A 126 6.40 -9.10 -15.75
CA ASN A 126 6.63 -10.53 -15.85
C ASN A 126 5.42 -11.29 -15.25
N PRO A 127 5.36 -12.63 -15.30
CA PRO A 127 4.20 -13.36 -14.77
C PRO A 127 3.90 -13.13 -13.28
N TRP A 128 4.88 -12.74 -12.47
CA TRP A 128 4.72 -12.48 -11.03
C TRP A 128 4.42 -11.02 -10.72
N VAL A 129 4.82 -10.11 -11.61
CA VAL A 129 4.58 -8.67 -11.52
C VAL A 129 4.04 -8.22 -12.87
N PRO A 130 2.76 -8.51 -13.18
CA PRO A 130 2.26 -8.41 -14.56
C PRO A 130 2.11 -6.98 -15.08
N TYR A 131 1.78 -6.02 -14.22
CA TYR A 131 1.48 -4.63 -14.61
C TYR A 131 2.20 -3.61 -13.72
N PRO A 132 3.55 -3.67 -13.64
CA PRO A 132 4.32 -2.71 -12.86
C PRO A 132 4.25 -1.32 -13.47
N PHE A 133 4.67 -0.32 -12.72
CA PHE A 133 4.66 1.06 -13.18
C PHE A 133 5.78 1.86 -12.51
N THR A 134 6.39 2.74 -13.27
CA THR A 134 7.44 3.64 -12.78
C THR A 134 6.85 4.69 -11.85
N TYR A 135 7.71 5.38 -11.09
CA TYR A 135 7.27 6.50 -10.25
C TYR A 135 6.61 7.62 -11.07
N GLN A 136 7.13 7.93 -12.26
CA GLN A 136 6.53 8.96 -13.14
C GLN A 136 5.12 8.57 -13.60
N GLN A 137 4.93 7.28 -13.91
CA GLN A 137 3.59 6.76 -14.24
C GLN A 137 2.66 6.82 -13.03
N TRP A 138 3.17 6.49 -11.82
CA TRP A 138 2.42 6.61 -10.58
C TRP A 138 1.94 8.05 -10.35
N GLU A 139 2.85 9.00 -10.44
CA GLU A 139 2.56 10.43 -10.25
C GLU A 139 1.39 10.90 -11.16
N ALA A 140 1.43 10.51 -12.43
CA ALA A 140 0.38 10.82 -13.39
C ALA A 140 -0.95 10.12 -13.06
N MET A 141 -0.92 8.85 -12.65
CA MET A 141 -2.13 8.09 -12.28
C MET A 141 -2.77 8.67 -11.03
N ALA A 142 -1.98 9.01 -10.01
CA ALA A 142 -2.47 9.61 -8.77
C ALA A 142 -3.14 10.96 -9.02
N ALA A 143 -2.53 11.82 -9.83
CA ALA A 143 -3.11 13.12 -10.20
C ALA A 143 -4.47 12.95 -10.91
N ARG A 144 -4.57 12.01 -11.86
CA ARG A 144 -5.83 11.72 -12.56
C ARG A 144 -6.92 11.15 -11.62
N ALA A 145 -6.52 10.46 -10.56
CA ALA A 145 -7.43 9.92 -9.56
C ALA A 145 -7.91 10.97 -8.54
N GLY A 146 -7.37 12.20 -8.57
CA GLY A 146 -7.77 13.31 -7.72
C GLY A 146 -6.85 13.61 -6.55
N PHE A 147 -5.72 12.91 -6.41
CA PHE A 147 -4.73 13.24 -5.39
C PHE A 147 -4.05 14.57 -5.72
N ARG A 148 -3.95 15.45 -4.73
CA ARG A 148 -3.42 16.82 -4.89
C ARG A 148 -1.91 16.87 -4.96
N THR A 149 -1.25 16.00 -4.18
CA THR A 149 0.20 15.94 -4.08
C THR A 149 0.67 14.50 -4.15
N THR A 150 1.81 14.29 -4.79
CA THR A 150 2.50 13.00 -4.81
C THR A 150 3.98 13.24 -4.61
N ARG A 151 4.60 12.46 -3.76
CA ARG A 151 6.01 12.60 -3.41
C ARG A 151 6.68 11.23 -3.31
N LEU A 152 7.84 11.11 -3.96
CA LEU A 152 8.73 9.95 -3.77
C LEU A 152 9.24 9.93 -2.34
N LEU A 153 9.17 8.78 -1.67
CA LEU A 153 9.70 8.59 -0.32
C LEU A 153 11.10 7.98 -0.35
N LYS A 154 11.21 6.83 -1.00
CA LYS A 154 12.46 6.07 -1.04
C LYS A 154 12.56 5.21 -2.28
N THR A 155 13.78 4.95 -2.72
CA THR A 155 14.10 3.95 -3.74
C THR A 155 15.16 3.02 -3.19
N VAL A 156 14.94 1.71 -3.35
CA VAL A 156 15.86 0.67 -2.90
C VAL A 156 16.15 -0.31 -4.04
N PRO A 157 17.35 -0.91 -4.10
CA PRO A 157 17.60 -1.97 -5.05
C PRO A 157 16.66 -3.15 -4.85
N SER A 158 16.20 -3.75 -5.94
CA SER A 158 15.43 -4.98 -5.92
C SER A 158 16.18 -6.08 -6.67
N ARG A 159 16.26 -7.26 -6.06
CA ARG A 159 16.85 -8.43 -6.71
C ARG A 159 15.99 -9.02 -7.83
N TRP A 160 14.73 -8.60 -7.91
CA TRP A 160 13.75 -9.17 -8.84
C TRP A 160 13.52 -8.34 -10.08
N LEU A 161 13.44 -7.00 -9.93
CA LEU A 161 13.10 -6.08 -11.02
C LEU A 161 13.84 -4.74 -10.89
N GLY A 162 15.17 -4.79 -10.71
CA GLY A 162 16.03 -3.62 -10.68
C GLY A 162 15.88 -2.78 -9.41
N SER A 163 14.77 -2.08 -9.25
CA SER A 163 14.52 -1.24 -8.08
C SER A 163 13.07 -1.35 -7.60
N MET A 164 12.88 -0.97 -6.36
CA MET A 164 11.57 -0.79 -5.73
C MET A 164 11.51 0.62 -5.15
N TYR A 165 10.38 1.29 -5.28
CA TYR A 165 10.18 2.62 -4.71
C TYR A 165 8.96 2.66 -3.80
N SER A 166 8.96 3.63 -2.91
CA SER A 166 7.76 4.03 -2.16
C SER A 166 7.42 5.47 -2.44
N ALA A 167 6.13 5.78 -2.44
CA ALA A 167 5.61 7.12 -2.66
C ALA A 167 4.38 7.37 -1.80
N VAL A 168 4.12 8.62 -1.48
CA VAL A 168 2.91 9.06 -0.79
C VAL A 168 2.13 10.04 -1.66
N SER A 169 0.83 9.81 -1.78
CA SER A 169 -0.12 10.71 -2.43
C SER A 169 -1.17 11.16 -1.41
N GLN A 170 -1.58 12.43 -1.46
CA GLN A 170 -2.48 13.03 -0.48
C GLN A 170 -3.73 13.59 -1.17
N THR A 171 -4.91 13.38 -0.56
CA THR A 171 -6.20 13.90 -1.04
C THR A 171 -6.35 15.39 -0.80
#